data_937d86b113e8f05477c1094eba4e44d3
#
_entry.id   937d86b113e8f05477c1094eba4e44d3
#
_cell.length_a   1.000
_cell.length_b   1.000
_cell.length_c   1.000
_cell.angle_alpha   90.00
_cell.angle_beta   90.00
_cell.angle_gamma   90.00
#
_symmetry.space_group_name_H-M   'P 1'
#
loop_
_entity.id
_entity.type
_entity.pdbx_description
1 polymer ?
#
loop_
_entity_poly.entity_id
_entity_poly.type
_entity_poly.pdbx_seq_one_letter_code
_entity_poly.pdbx_strand_id
1 'polypeptide(L)'
;MLIQSDYHIHASFYRAKNPGDVSGPIVAEQRDAARAAGNKYIGILEHCNASPRHPFHCLEELSEEYYSDGFDRDNIFLGVEADLADDGSDACGDSGRKHLKLHYVIGSVHLSPKIIPDVYDYIDTEYRRITNALKYNDNVNIIGHPFGEGIRYERAGVVEKWGFDLIPEKYLEEIIMLAKNNGKALEINRCHEDDPVYVDFLKKWCAENICFTVGSDAHFTENTDKAALRTRWAEELGFKEENHWRIEK
;
A
#
# COMPACT_ATOMS: atom_id res chain seq x y z
N MET A 1 -3.62 22.34 -4.40
CA MET A 1 -2.42 21.80 -3.68
C MET A 1 -2.90 20.63 -2.84
N LEU A 2 -2.30 19.47 -3.04
CA LEU A 2 -2.60 18.28 -2.23
C LEU A 2 -2.01 18.44 -0.81
N ILE A 3 -2.71 17.94 0.19
CA ILE A 3 -2.16 17.85 1.53
C ILE A 3 -1.29 16.60 1.58
N GLN A 4 -0.02 16.75 1.85
CA GLN A 4 0.92 15.64 1.94
C GLN A 4 0.48 14.65 3.02
N SER A 5 0.38 13.40 2.65
CA SER A 5 0.07 12.28 3.53
C SER A 5 0.86 11.05 3.12
N ASP A 6 1.00 10.11 4.03
CA ASP A 6 1.64 8.83 3.78
C ASP A 6 0.92 7.77 4.60
N TYR A 7 0.13 6.92 3.94
CA TYR A 7 -0.60 5.85 4.59
C TYR A 7 0.11 4.49 4.53
N HIS A 8 1.36 4.44 4.03
CA HIS A 8 2.09 3.19 3.83
C HIS A 8 3.52 3.29 4.38
N ILE A 9 3.61 3.23 5.72
CA ILE A 9 4.88 3.28 6.45
C ILE A 9 4.95 2.06 7.37
N HIS A 10 5.94 1.18 7.12
CA HIS A 10 6.19 0.00 7.96
C HIS A 10 6.93 0.37 9.23
N ALA A 11 6.47 -0.14 10.37
CA ALA A 11 6.97 0.28 11.65
C ALA A 11 8.19 -0.52 12.15
N SER A 12 8.17 -1.84 12.13
CA SER A 12 9.11 -2.57 12.98
C SER A 12 9.92 -3.65 12.32
N PHE A 13 9.36 -4.32 11.34
CA PHE A 13 9.82 -5.65 10.97
C PHE A 13 11.23 -5.68 10.36
N TYR A 14 11.57 -4.69 9.53
CA TYR A 14 12.83 -4.71 8.77
C TYR A 14 14.03 -4.20 9.56
N ARG A 15 13.86 -3.70 10.77
CA ARG A 15 14.95 -3.28 11.64
C ARG A 15 15.50 -4.42 12.49
N ALA A 16 14.72 -5.44 12.74
CA ALA A 16 15.17 -6.61 13.47
C ALA A 16 16.22 -7.36 12.64
N LYS A 17 17.45 -7.40 13.10
CA LYS A 17 18.50 -8.26 12.51
C LYS A 17 18.14 -9.74 12.60
N ASN A 18 17.22 -10.08 13.49
CA ASN A 18 16.63 -11.40 13.64
C ASN A 18 15.12 -11.28 13.78
N PRO A 19 14.31 -12.12 13.11
CA PRO A 19 12.88 -12.21 13.35
C PRO A 19 12.63 -12.47 14.84
N GLY A 20 11.91 -11.59 15.52
CA GLY A 20 11.66 -11.66 16.96
C GLY A 20 12.47 -10.69 17.82
N ASP A 21 13.44 -9.99 17.28
CA ASP A 21 14.21 -8.95 17.98
C ASP A 21 13.56 -7.57 17.72
N VAL A 22 12.36 -7.41 18.21
CA VAL A 22 11.66 -6.11 18.19
C VAL A 22 12.13 -5.33 19.42
N SER A 23 13.15 -4.53 19.27
CA SER A 23 13.64 -3.67 20.35
C SER A 23 13.44 -2.20 20.02
N GLY A 24 12.58 -1.53 20.77
CA GLY A 24 12.51 -0.08 20.84
C GLY A 24 11.31 0.56 20.15
N PRO A 25 11.08 1.86 20.37
CA PRO A 25 9.90 2.60 19.94
C PRO A 25 9.93 2.92 18.43
N ILE A 26 9.75 1.92 17.62
CA ILE A 26 9.88 1.99 16.16
C ILE A 26 8.74 2.81 15.55
N VAL A 27 7.53 2.68 16.12
CA VAL A 27 6.35 3.46 15.71
C VAL A 27 6.60 4.96 15.91
N ALA A 28 7.14 5.35 17.05
CA ALA A 28 7.45 6.74 17.34
C ALA A 28 8.50 7.33 16.39
N GLU A 29 9.56 6.58 16.07
CA GLU A 29 10.60 7.02 15.14
C GLU A 29 10.08 7.20 13.72
N GLN A 30 9.26 6.27 13.22
CA GLN A 30 8.63 6.38 11.89
C GLN A 30 7.65 7.55 11.83
N ARG A 31 6.83 7.74 12.88
CA ARG A 31 5.96 8.90 13.03
C ARG A 31 6.75 10.21 12.93
N ASP A 32 7.82 10.32 13.71
CA ASP A 32 8.60 11.55 13.79
C ASP A 32 9.35 11.83 12.49
N ALA A 33 9.88 10.80 11.84
CA ALA A 33 10.47 10.92 10.51
C ALA A 33 9.44 11.35 9.45
N ALA A 34 8.25 10.75 9.45
CA ALA A 34 7.19 11.11 8.54
C ALA A 34 6.68 12.56 8.76
N ARG A 35 6.58 13.01 10.01
CA ARG A 35 6.27 14.41 10.34
C ARG A 35 7.36 15.36 9.86
N ALA A 36 8.63 15.01 10.09
CA ALA A 36 9.77 15.79 9.62
C ALA A 36 9.82 15.90 8.10
N ALA A 37 9.37 14.86 7.39
CA ALA A 37 9.20 14.87 5.94
C ALA A 37 8.00 15.71 5.46
N GLY A 38 7.18 16.27 6.37
CA GLY A 38 6.06 17.17 6.07
C GLY A 38 4.70 16.47 5.94
N ASN A 39 4.60 15.18 6.25
CA ASN A 39 3.33 14.46 6.19
C ASN A 39 2.38 14.92 7.30
N LYS A 40 1.18 15.34 6.90
CA LYS A 40 0.13 15.82 7.82
C LYS A 40 -0.76 14.69 8.33
N TYR A 41 -1.00 13.69 7.48
CA TYR A 41 -1.70 12.46 7.83
C TYR A 41 -0.75 11.30 7.62
N ILE A 42 -0.64 10.44 8.63
CA ILE A 42 0.37 9.38 8.67
C ILE A 42 -0.31 8.07 9.03
N GLY A 43 -0.15 7.08 8.18
CA GLY A 43 -0.54 5.72 8.45
C GLY A 43 0.67 4.86 8.77
N ILE A 44 0.65 4.21 9.92
CA ILE A 44 1.69 3.27 10.33
C ILE A 44 1.09 1.87 10.32
N LEU A 45 1.80 0.94 9.71
CA LEU A 45 1.32 -0.41 9.47
C LEU A 45 2.45 -1.44 9.50
N GLU A 46 2.09 -2.70 9.40
CA GLU A 46 2.96 -3.83 9.12
C GLU A 46 2.28 -4.83 8.19
N HIS A 47 3.07 -5.74 7.64
CA HIS A 47 2.56 -6.82 6.80
C HIS A 47 1.70 -7.80 7.60
N CYS A 48 0.61 -8.23 7.00
CA CYS A 48 -0.15 -9.39 7.41
C CYS A 48 -0.23 -10.39 6.25
N ASN A 49 0.55 -11.44 6.35
CA ASN A 49 0.60 -12.50 5.35
C ASN A 49 0.94 -13.84 5.98
N ALA A 50 0.92 -14.92 5.20
CA ALA A 50 1.26 -16.26 5.67
C ALA A 50 2.78 -16.51 5.83
N SER A 51 3.61 -15.49 5.64
CA SER A 51 5.07 -15.65 5.75
C SER A 51 5.51 -15.77 7.22
N PRO A 52 6.37 -16.72 7.54
CA PRO A 52 6.99 -16.78 8.88
C PRO A 52 7.83 -15.55 9.22
N ARG A 53 8.16 -14.71 8.23
CA ARG A 53 8.89 -13.45 8.43
C ARG A 53 8.01 -12.33 8.97
N HIS A 54 6.68 -12.48 8.86
CA HIS A 54 5.68 -11.49 9.27
C HIS A 54 4.69 -12.14 10.24
N PRO A 55 5.14 -12.56 11.43
CA PRO A 55 4.28 -13.24 12.37
C PRO A 55 3.24 -12.27 12.96
N PHE A 56 2.02 -12.74 13.17
CA PHE A 56 0.90 -11.92 13.63
C PHE A 56 1.16 -11.17 14.94
N HIS A 57 1.99 -11.71 15.82
CA HIS A 57 2.34 -11.02 17.07
C HIS A 57 3.05 -9.68 16.86
N CYS A 58 3.75 -9.47 15.75
CA CYS A 58 4.33 -8.15 15.43
C CYS A 58 3.25 -7.08 15.20
N LEU A 59 2.09 -7.47 14.69
CA LEU A 59 0.93 -6.59 14.58
C LEU A 59 0.30 -6.29 15.95
N GLU A 60 0.30 -7.27 16.86
CA GLU A 60 -0.17 -7.08 18.22
C GLU A 60 0.73 -6.10 18.98
N GLU A 61 2.05 -6.26 18.90
CA GLU A 61 3.03 -5.34 19.49
C GLU A 61 2.89 -3.91 18.90
N LEU A 62 2.73 -3.80 17.59
CA LEU A 62 2.47 -2.52 16.92
C LEU A 62 1.20 -1.86 17.44
N SER A 63 0.12 -2.63 17.58
CA SER A 63 -1.15 -2.15 18.13
C SER A 63 -1.01 -1.71 19.59
N GLU A 64 -0.33 -2.48 20.42
CA GLU A 64 -0.08 -2.17 21.82
C GLU A 64 0.73 -0.87 21.96
N GLU A 65 1.79 -0.69 21.17
CA GLU A 65 2.58 0.55 21.17
C GLU A 65 1.74 1.75 20.73
N TYR A 66 0.98 1.60 19.63
CA TYR A 66 0.11 2.67 19.14
C TYR A 66 -0.95 3.09 20.16
N TYR A 67 -1.55 2.14 20.92
CA TYR A 67 -2.57 2.42 21.92
C TYR A 67 -2.01 2.67 23.33
N SER A 68 -0.68 2.66 23.51
CA SER A 68 -0.05 2.94 24.79
C SER A 68 -0.34 4.36 25.29
N ASP A 69 -0.27 4.53 26.62
CA ASP A 69 -0.40 5.82 27.24
C ASP A 69 0.75 6.76 26.83
N GLY A 70 0.39 7.98 26.47
CA GLY A 70 1.38 9.00 26.06
C GLY A 70 1.80 8.93 24.59
N PHE A 71 1.35 7.95 23.81
CA PHE A 71 1.59 7.96 22.38
C PHE A 71 0.75 9.08 21.72
N ASP A 72 1.42 10.00 21.02
CA ASP A 72 0.75 11.07 20.28
C ASP A 72 0.16 10.53 18.98
N ARG A 73 -1.17 10.46 18.94
CA ARG A 73 -1.97 9.95 17.82
C ARG A 73 -2.56 11.03 16.91
N ASP A 74 -2.16 12.31 17.09
CA ASP A 74 -2.76 13.36 16.27
C ASP A 74 -2.41 13.19 14.80
N ASN A 75 -3.46 12.91 14.00
CA ASN A 75 -3.38 12.56 12.58
C ASN A 75 -2.49 11.35 12.24
N ILE A 76 -2.29 10.46 13.22
CA ILE A 76 -1.64 9.18 13.04
C ILE A 76 -2.70 8.08 13.07
N PHE A 77 -2.58 7.10 12.17
CA PHE A 77 -3.55 6.02 12.01
C PHE A 77 -2.84 4.68 11.97
N LEU A 78 -3.39 3.70 12.67
CA LEU A 78 -2.91 2.34 12.65
C LEU A 78 -3.58 1.58 11.51
N GLY A 79 -2.80 0.99 10.64
CA GLY A 79 -3.26 0.17 9.53
C GLY A 79 -2.58 -1.19 9.49
N VAL A 80 -2.89 -1.92 8.44
CA VAL A 80 -2.22 -3.16 8.06
C VAL A 80 -2.08 -3.22 6.55
N GLU A 81 -0.96 -3.75 6.07
CA GLU A 81 -0.81 -4.19 4.69
C GLU A 81 -1.06 -5.70 4.63
N ALA A 82 -2.22 -6.09 4.14
CA ALA A 82 -2.66 -7.48 4.13
C ALA A 82 -2.58 -8.09 2.73
N ASP A 83 -1.98 -9.28 2.63
CA ASP A 83 -1.95 -10.02 1.37
C ASP A 83 -3.35 -10.41 0.95
N LEU A 84 -3.67 -10.17 -0.33
CA LEU A 84 -4.91 -10.59 -0.96
C LEU A 84 -4.83 -12.03 -1.46
N ALA A 85 -5.88 -12.79 -1.18
CA ALA A 85 -6.05 -14.15 -1.71
C ALA A 85 -6.81 -14.15 -3.05
N ASP A 86 -6.87 -15.30 -3.69
CA ASP A 86 -7.50 -15.47 -5.01
C ASP A 86 -9.01 -15.18 -5.02
N ASP A 87 -9.68 -15.33 -3.89
CA ASP A 87 -11.10 -14.99 -3.70
C ASP A 87 -11.32 -13.52 -3.30
N GLY A 88 -10.25 -12.75 -3.14
CA GLY A 88 -10.28 -11.35 -2.73
C GLY A 88 -10.30 -11.13 -1.22
N SER A 89 -10.31 -12.19 -0.41
CA SER A 89 -10.11 -12.06 1.04
C SER A 89 -8.72 -11.54 1.36
N ASP A 90 -8.58 -10.83 2.47
CA ASP A 90 -7.30 -10.37 2.99
C ASP A 90 -6.80 -11.25 4.14
N ALA A 91 -5.49 -11.32 4.31
CA ALA A 91 -4.85 -12.19 5.31
C ALA A 91 -5.15 -11.79 6.76
N CYS A 92 -5.54 -10.54 7.02
CA CYS A 92 -5.88 -10.06 8.36
C CYS A 92 -7.30 -10.48 8.75
N GLY A 93 -8.23 -10.38 7.82
CA GLY A 93 -9.64 -10.66 8.01
C GLY A 93 -10.33 -9.76 9.03
N ASP A 94 -11.64 -9.90 9.14
CA ASP A 94 -12.48 -9.07 10.03
C ASP A 94 -12.13 -9.24 11.53
N SER A 95 -11.79 -10.46 11.93
CA SER A 95 -11.41 -10.75 13.33
C SER A 95 -10.08 -10.09 13.70
N GLY A 96 -9.06 -10.16 12.83
CA GLY A 96 -7.77 -9.52 13.05
C GLY A 96 -7.92 -8.00 13.10
N ARG A 97 -8.65 -7.42 12.15
CA ARG A 97 -8.94 -5.98 12.13
C ARG A 97 -9.58 -5.49 13.44
N LYS A 98 -10.57 -6.20 13.96
CA LYS A 98 -11.24 -5.85 15.22
C LYS A 98 -10.33 -6.03 16.43
N HIS A 99 -9.58 -7.14 16.47
CA HIS A 99 -8.64 -7.44 17.56
C HIS A 99 -7.56 -6.35 17.68
N LEU A 100 -6.96 -5.97 16.56
CA LEU A 100 -5.91 -4.95 16.50
C LEU A 100 -6.45 -3.51 16.51
N LYS A 101 -7.77 -3.32 16.43
CA LYS A 101 -8.44 -2.01 16.36
C LYS A 101 -7.91 -1.14 15.22
N LEU A 102 -7.77 -1.72 14.04
CA LEU A 102 -7.22 -1.04 12.87
C LEU A 102 -8.18 0.01 12.33
N HIS A 103 -7.61 1.13 11.87
CA HIS A 103 -8.35 2.19 11.21
C HIS A 103 -8.57 1.91 9.71
N TYR A 104 -7.62 1.22 9.07
CA TYR A 104 -7.67 0.92 7.65
C TYR A 104 -6.88 -0.34 7.29
N VAL A 105 -7.17 -0.87 6.10
CA VAL A 105 -6.47 -2.00 5.49
C VAL A 105 -6.02 -1.62 4.09
N ILE A 106 -4.74 -1.81 3.82
CA ILE A 106 -4.19 -1.84 2.46
C ILE A 106 -4.18 -3.29 2.01
N GLY A 107 -4.87 -3.60 0.92
CA GLY A 107 -4.83 -4.91 0.29
C GLY A 107 -3.75 -4.93 -0.79
N SER A 108 -2.75 -5.77 -0.64
CA SER A 108 -1.61 -5.86 -1.55
C SER A 108 -1.40 -7.28 -2.07
N VAL A 109 -0.64 -7.42 -3.14
CA VAL A 109 -0.30 -8.71 -3.73
C VAL A 109 1.22 -8.86 -3.79
N HIS A 110 1.78 -9.68 -2.89
CA HIS A 110 3.21 -9.92 -2.80
C HIS A 110 3.60 -11.25 -3.45
N LEU A 111 3.75 -11.22 -4.76
CA LEU A 111 4.21 -12.35 -5.55
C LEU A 111 5.64 -12.15 -6.04
N SER A 112 6.32 -13.25 -6.32
CA SER A 112 7.68 -13.20 -6.85
C SER A 112 7.91 -14.32 -7.86
N PRO A 113 8.96 -14.25 -8.72
CA PRO A 113 9.31 -15.32 -9.65
C PRO A 113 9.63 -16.66 -8.99
N LYS A 114 9.88 -16.68 -7.68
CA LYS A 114 10.07 -17.91 -6.90
C LYS A 114 8.76 -18.65 -6.61
N ILE A 115 7.65 -17.89 -6.58
CA ILE A 115 6.30 -18.40 -6.29
C ILE A 115 5.56 -18.63 -7.62
N ILE A 116 5.57 -17.64 -8.49
CA ILE A 116 4.98 -17.68 -9.82
C ILE A 116 6.09 -17.32 -10.82
N PRO A 117 6.67 -18.28 -11.53
CA PRO A 117 7.83 -18.02 -12.38
C PRO A 117 7.51 -17.33 -13.70
N ASP A 118 6.27 -17.37 -14.16
CA ASP A 118 5.83 -16.72 -15.40
C ASP A 118 5.25 -15.32 -15.10
N VAL A 119 5.66 -14.31 -15.86
CA VAL A 119 5.22 -12.93 -15.66
C VAL A 119 3.76 -12.71 -16.01
N TYR A 120 3.23 -13.44 -16.99
CA TYR A 120 1.82 -13.30 -17.38
C TYR A 120 0.90 -14.00 -16.37
N ASP A 121 1.31 -15.13 -15.81
CA ASP A 121 0.62 -15.76 -14.69
C ASP A 121 0.61 -14.86 -13.45
N TYR A 122 1.70 -14.10 -13.21
CA TYR A 122 1.74 -13.09 -12.18
C TYR A 122 0.72 -11.97 -12.43
N ILE A 123 0.70 -11.41 -13.64
CA ILE A 123 -0.22 -10.33 -14.02
C ILE A 123 -1.68 -10.79 -13.85
N ASP A 124 -2.02 -11.98 -14.35
CA ASP A 124 -3.36 -12.54 -14.25
C ASP A 124 -3.77 -12.82 -12.80
N THR A 125 -2.84 -13.31 -11.99
CA THR A 125 -3.09 -13.58 -10.56
C THR A 125 -3.31 -12.29 -9.79
N GLU A 126 -2.48 -11.29 -9.99
CA GLU A 126 -2.62 -10.00 -9.32
C GLU A 126 -3.92 -9.30 -9.73
N TYR A 127 -4.21 -9.24 -11.02
CA TYR A 127 -5.47 -8.72 -11.53
C TYR A 127 -6.68 -9.40 -10.89
N ARG A 128 -6.70 -10.75 -10.83
CA ARG A 128 -7.80 -11.50 -10.23
C ARG A 128 -7.97 -11.18 -8.75
N ARG A 129 -6.87 -11.13 -7.98
CA ARG A 129 -6.90 -10.83 -6.55
C ARG A 129 -7.40 -9.42 -6.27
N ILE A 130 -6.88 -8.43 -7.00
CA ILE A 130 -7.31 -7.03 -6.87
C ILE A 130 -8.80 -6.89 -7.23
N THR A 131 -9.23 -7.41 -8.37
CA THR A 131 -10.62 -7.27 -8.80
C THR A 131 -11.60 -7.98 -7.88
N ASN A 132 -11.23 -9.15 -7.32
CA ASN A 132 -12.07 -9.83 -6.34
C ASN A 132 -12.10 -9.08 -5.00
N ALA A 133 -10.98 -8.52 -4.54
CA ALA A 133 -10.96 -7.67 -3.34
C ALA A 133 -11.82 -6.42 -3.53
N LEU A 134 -11.72 -5.74 -4.67
CA LEU A 134 -12.53 -4.58 -4.99
C LEU A 134 -14.03 -4.91 -5.02
N LYS A 135 -14.42 -6.11 -5.46
CA LYS A 135 -15.83 -6.54 -5.59
C LYS A 135 -16.44 -7.04 -4.27
N TYR A 136 -15.66 -7.75 -3.46
CA TYR A 136 -16.21 -8.62 -2.42
C TYR A 136 -15.64 -8.37 -1.02
N ASN A 137 -14.60 -7.53 -0.88
CA ASN A 137 -13.96 -7.30 0.41
C ASN A 137 -14.20 -5.87 0.91
N ASP A 138 -15.18 -5.71 1.80
CA ASP A 138 -15.50 -4.40 2.38
C ASP A 138 -14.44 -3.90 3.37
N ASN A 139 -13.60 -4.78 3.91
CA ASN A 139 -12.54 -4.41 4.87
C ASN A 139 -11.37 -3.69 4.21
N VAL A 140 -11.07 -4.01 2.94
CA VAL A 140 -10.00 -3.35 2.19
C VAL A 140 -10.43 -1.92 1.85
N ASN A 141 -9.63 -0.95 2.27
CA ASN A 141 -9.86 0.47 2.00
C ASN A 141 -9.03 0.98 0.80
N ILE A 142 -7.82 0.46 0.67
CA ILE A 142 -6.82 0.90 -0.30
C ILE A 142 -6.25 -0.34 -1.00
N ILE A 143 -6.11 -0.29 -2.32
CA ILE A 143 -5.29 -1.26 -3.06
C ILE A 143 -3.86 -0.72 -3.13
N GLY A 144 -2.94 -1.43 -2.47
CA GLY A 144 -1.54 -1.07 -2.39
C GLY A 144 -0.79 -1.39 -3.69
N HIS A 145 0.06 -0.48 -4.12
CA HIS A 145 1.02 -0.58 -5.25
C HIS A 145 0.62 -1.57 -6.38
N PRO A 146 -0.54 -1.37 -7.05
CA PRO A 146 -1.01 -2.31 -8.08
C PRO A 146 0.09 -2.62 -9.10
N PHE A 147 0.37 -3.91 -9.31
CA PHE A 147 1.44 -4.44 -10.17
C PHE A 147 2.87 -4.00 -9.78
N GLY A 148 3.04 -3.48 -8.56
CA GLY A 148 4.33 -2.98 -8.08
C GLY A 148 5.43 -4.05 -7.97
N GLU A 149 5.07 -5.31 -7.77
CA GLU A 149 6.01 -6.42 -7.63
C GLU A 149 6.60 -6.90 -8.96
N GLY A 150 6.08 -6.45 -10.10
CA GLY A 150 6.56 -6.82 -11.42
C GLY A 150 8.04 -6.51 -11.66
N ILE A 151 8.59 -5.49 -11.01
CA ILE A 151 10.04 -5.17 -11.04
C ILE A 151 10.93 -6.34 -10.56
N ARG A 152 10.39 -7.28 -9.79
CA ARG A 152 11.11 -8.48 -9.35
C ARG A 152 11.35 -9.44 -10.50
N TYR A 153 10.48 -9.44 -11.53
CA TYR A 153 10.60 -10.28 -12.72
C TYR A 153 11.72 -9.77 -13.63
N GLU A 154 11.87 -8.47 -13.78
CA GLU A 154 13.01 -7.86 -14.46
C GLU A 154 14.31 -8.19 -13.71
N ARG A 155 14.37 -7.98 -12.40
CA ARG A 155 15.55 -8.27 -11.58
C ARG A 155 15.95 -9.76 -11.59
N ALA A 156 14.97 -10.64 -11.79
CA ALA A 156 15.21 -12.08 -11.91
C ALA A 156 15.57 -12.52 -13.35
N GLY A 157 15.56 -11.58 -14.31
CA GLY A 157 15.83 -11.87 -15.73
C GLY A 157 14.72 -12.65 -16.43
N VAL A 158 13.51 -12.66 -15.88
CA VAL A 158 12.33 -13.32 -16.51
C VAL A 158 11.82 -12.48 -17.67
N VAL A 159 11.88 -11.14 -17.52
CA VAL A 159 11.62 -10.18 -18.60
C VAL A 159 12.81 -9.25 -18.72
N GLU A 160 13.04 -8.71 -19.93
CA GLU A 160 14.13 -7.77 -20.20
C GLU A 160 13.88 -6.44 -19.45
N LYS A 161 12.65 -5.96 -19.49
CA LYS A 161 12.21 -4.76 -18.81
C LYS A 161 10.79 -4.96 -18.31
N TRP A 162 10.53 -4.58 -17.06
CA TRP A 162 9.18 -4.49 -16.52
C TRP A 162 8.55 -3.14 -16.93
N GLY A 163 7.30 -3.19 -17.37
CA GLY A 163 6.49 -2.02 -17.68
C GLY A 163 5.01 -2.36 -17.70
N PHE A 164 4.17 -1.34 -17.56
CA PHE A 164 2.72 -1.48 -17.60
C PHE A 164 2.19 -1.86 -18.98
N ASP A 165 3.01 -1.76 -20.03
CA ASP A 165 2.72 -2.24 -21.38
C ASP A 165 2.59 -3.78 -21.47
N LEU A 166 3.10 -4.52 -20.48
CA LEU A 166 2.89 -5.96 -20.35
C LEU A 166 1.49 -6.31 -19.80
N ILE A 167 0.80 -5.35 -19.17
CA ILE A 167 -0.50 -5.55 -18.55
C ILE A 167 -1.60 -5.27 -19.59
N PRO A 168 -2.55 -6.20 -19.81
CA PRO A 168 -3.67 -5.94 -20.70
C PRO A 168 -4.45 -4.67 -20.30
N GLU A 169 -4.65 -3.74 -21.22
CA GLU A 169 -5.33 -2.46 -20.96
C GLU A 169 -6.71 -2.66 -20.29
N LYS A 170 -7.46 -3.66 -20.72
CA LYS A 170 -8.75 -4.03 -20.12
C LYS A 170 -8.68 -4.33 -18.61
N TYR A 171 -7.52 -4.83 -18.10
CA TYR A 171 -7.33 -5.10 -16.68
C TYR A 171 -7.21 -3.78 -15.89
N LEU A 172 -6.43 -2.85 -16.42
CA LEU A 172 -6.25 -1.53 -15.81
C LEU A 172 -7.59 -0.76 -15.80
N GLU A 173 -8.35 -0.81 -16.89
CA GLU A 173 -9.67 -0.17 -16.99
C GLU A 173 -10.68 -0.78 -16.02
N GLU A 174 -10.73 -2.11 -15.88
CA GLU A 174 -11.65 -2.76 -14.95
C GLU A 174 -11.30 -2.43 -13.50
N ILE A 175 -10.01 -2.39 -13.13
CA ILE A 175 -9.57 -1.98 -11.79
C ILE A 175 -10.04 -0.55 -11.48
N ILE A 176 -9.84 0.39 -12.40
CA ILE A 176 -10.34 1.77 -12.30
C ILE A 176 -11.85 1.79 -12.03
N MET A 177 -12.63 1.11 -12.86
CA MET A 177 -14.09 1.10 -12.72
C MET A 177 -14.56 0.45 -11.41
N LEU A 178 -13.92 -0.65 -10.99
CA LEU A 178 -14.26 -1.33 -9.75
C LEU A 178 -13.89 -0.49 -8.52
N ALA A 179 -12.73 0.15 -8.50
CA ALA A 179 -12.33 1.05 -7.42
C ALA A 179 -13.33 2.19 -7.27
N LYS A 180 -13.73 2.82 -8.39
CA LYS A 180 -14.75 3.87 -8.44
C LYS A 180 -16.09 3.41 -7.88
N ASN A 181 -16.61 2.30 -8.40
CA ASN A 181 -17.94 1.81 -8.06
C ASN A 181 -18.08 1.36 -6.60
N ASN A 182 -16.97 0.94 -5.99
CA ASN A 182 -16.93 0.44 -4.61
C ASN A 182 -16.30 1.44 -3.62
N GLY A 183 -15.99 2.68 -4.06
CA GLY A 183 -15.44 3.72 -3.20
C GLY A 183 -14.09 3.38 -2.58
N LYS A 184 -13.28 2.55 -3.26
CA LYS A 184 -11.96 2.16 -2.79
C LYS A 184 -10.90 3.09 -3.34
N ALA A 185 -9.83 3.30 -2.58
CA ALA A 185 -8.68 4.05 -3.06
C ALA A 185 -7.68 3.13 -3.76
N LEU A 186 -6.98 3.69 -4.74
CA LEU A 186 -5.78 3.10 -5.30
C LEU A 186 -4.55 3.86 -4.79
N GLU A 187 -3.44 3.19 -4.61
CA GLU A 187 -2.23 3.79 -4.08
C GLU A 187 -1.25 4.21 -5.19
N ILE A 188 -0.80 5.46 -5.13
CA ILE A 188 0.36 5.95 -5.88
C ILE A 188 1.60 5.68 -5.02
N ASN A 189 2.22 4.53 -5.23
CA ASN A 189 3.37 4.08 -4.44
C ASN A 189 4.70 4.22 -5.18
N ARG A 190 4.69 4.12 -6.49
CA ARG A 190 5.91 4.21 -7.32
C ARG A 190 5.76 5.27 -8.38
N CYS A 191 6.85 6.00 -8.62
CA CYS A 191 6.94 6.92 -9.73
C CYS A 191 7.61 6.19 -10.90
N HIS A 192 6.80 5.68 -11.81
CA HIS A 192 7.27 5.15 -13.10
C HIS A 192 7.06 6.22 -14.17
N GLU A 193 7.69 7.38 -13.96
CA GLU A 193 7.56 8.54 -14.86
C GLU A 193 8.00 8.21 -16.29
N ASP A 194 8.94 7.27 -16.42
CA ASP A 194 9.46 6.79 -17.71
C ASP A 194 8.56 5.74 -18.39
N ASP A 195 7.49 5.30 -17.72
CA ASP A 195 6.55 4.34 -18.28
C ASP A 195 5.28 5.07 -18.77
N PRO A 196 5.12 5.29 -20.07
CA PRO A 196 4.00 6.04 -20.62
C PRO A 196 2.65 5.34 -20.36
N VAL A 197 2.61 4.00 -20.30
CA VAL A 197 1.37 3.26 -20.04
C VAL A 197 0.95 3.45 -18.58
N TYR A 198 1.90 3.45 -17.64
CA TYR A 198 1.60 3.75 -16.24
C TYR A 198 1.10 5.20 -16.06
N VAL A 199 1.76 6.16 -16.72
CA VAL A 199 1.31 7.56 -16.69
C VAL A 199 -0.09 7.71 -17.25
N ASP A 200 -0.42 7.03 -18.36
CA ASP A 200 -1.77 7.06 -18.94
C ASP A 200 -2.80 6.35 -18.05
N PHE A 201 -2.43 5.27 -17.36
CA PHE A 201 -3.27 4.64 -16.34
C PHE A 201 -3.61 5.63 -15.22
N LEU A 202 -2.63 6.36 -14.69
CA LEU A 202 -2.87 7.37 -13.65
C LEU A 202 -3.72 8.54 -14.15
N LYS A 203 -3.53 8.98 -15.39
CA LYS A 203 -4.37 10.03 -15.98
C LYS A 203 -5.83 9.58 -16.18
N LYS A 204 -6.06 8.34 -16.62
CA LYS A 204 -7.41 7.76 -16.70
C LYS A 204 -8.04 7.71 -15.31
N TRP A 205 -7.30 7.26 -14.30
CA TRP A 205 -7.73 7.22 -12.92
C TRP A 205 -8.10 8.63 -12.40
N CYS A 206 -7.23 9.61 -12.61
CA CYS A 206 -7.50 11.01 -12.26
C CYS A 206 -8.78 11.55 -12.94
N ALA A 207 -8.95 11.29 -14.24
CA ALA A 207 -10.11 11.74 -15.02
C ALA A 207 -11.44 11.15 -14.51
N GLU A 208 -11.40 9.94 -13.98
CA GLU A 208 -12.58 9.27 -13.40
C GLU A 208 -12.90 9.72 -11.96
N ASN A 209 -12.11 10.64 -11.39
CA ASN A 209 -12.24 11.15 -10.02
C ASN A 209 -12.28 10.04 -8.95
N ILE A 210 -11.41 9.04 -9.07
CA ILE A 210 -11.32 7.94 -8.12
C ILE A 210 -10.51 8.37 -6.91
N CYS A 211 -10.88 7.86 -5.74
CA CYS A 211 -10.08 8.03 -4.54
C CYS A 211 -8.67 7.51 -4.71
N PHE A 212 -7.69 8.25 -4.24
CA PHE A 212 -6.29 7.87 -4.26
C PHE A 212 -5.63 8.09 -2.91
N THR A 213 -4.56 7.36 -2.66
CA THR A 213 -3.59 7.65 -1.61
C THR A 213 -2.20 7.76 -2.19
N VAL A 214 -1.31 8.32 -1.40
CA VAL A 214 0.13 8.28 -1.65
C VAL A 214 0.77 7.47 -0.54
N GLY A 215 1.66 6.56 -0.89
CA GLY A 215 2.38 5.73 0.06
C GLY A 215 3.88 5.74 -0.21
N SER A 216 4.73 5.85 0.83
CA SER A 216 6.17 5.72 0.67
C SER A 216 6.63 4.28 0.60
N ASP A 217 5.88 3.35 1.19
CA ASP A 217 6.31 1.98 1.44
C ASP A 217 7.66 1.98 2.19
N ALA A 218 7.74 2.88 3.17
CA ALA A 218 8.98 3.13 3.88
C ALA A 218 9.20 2.06 4.95
N HIS A 219 10.27 1.30 4.81
CA HIS A 219 10.74 0.32 5.79
C HIS A 219 11.85 0.90 6.69
N PHE A 220 12.31 2.10 6.38
CA PHE A 220 13.35 2.84 7.10
C PHE A 220 12.96 4.31 7.15
N THR A 221 13.35 5.00 8.21
CA THR A 221 13.02 6.41 8.43
C THR A 221 13.46 7.35 7.31
N GLU A 222 14.61 7.06 6.68
CA GLU A 222 15.16 7.83 5.56
C GLU A 222 14.32 7.74 4.27
N ASN A 223 13.36 6.82 4.20
CA ASN A 223 12.52 6.64 3.01
C ASN A 223 11.15 7.32 3.12
N THR A 224 10.82 7.94 4.25
CA THR A 224 9.51 8.59 4.47
C THR A 224 9.33 9.87 3.66
N ASP A 225 10.41 10.43 3.11
CA ASP A 225 10.39 11.61 2.22
C ASP A 225 9.86 11.28 0.81
N LYS A 226 9.83 10.01 0.41
CA LYS A 226 9.32 9.57 -0.89
C LYS A 226 7.86 9.96 -1.12
N ALA A 227 7.05 10.00 -0.06
CA ALA A 227 5.67 10.43 -0.16
C ALA A 227 5.55 11.88 -0.66
N ALA A 228 6.49 12.76 -0.30
CA ALA A 228 6.50 14.14 -0.78
C ALA A 228 6.74 14.24 -2.29
N LEU A 229 7.63 13.42 -2.83
CA LEU A 229 7.88 13.34 -4.27
C LEU A 229 6.63 12.86 -5.02
N ARG A 230 6.00 11.80 -4.53
CA ARG A 230 4.81 11.20 -5.12
C ARG A 230 3.60 12.13 -5.04
N THR A 231 3.45 12.88 -3.95
CA THR A 231 2.41 13.90 -3.81
C THR A 231 2.56 14.99 -4.88
N ARG A 232 3.77 15.50 -5.09
CA ARG A 232 4.03 16.50 -6.15
C ARG A 232 3.71 15.94 -7.53
N TRP A 233 4.14 14.72 -7.80
CA TRP A 233 3.86 14.06 -9.07
C TRP A 233 2.35 13.83 -9.29
N ALA A 234 1.61 13.43 -8.27
CA ALA A 234 0.15 13.34 -8.34
C ALA A 234 -0.49 14.72 -8.65
N GLU A 235 0.01 15.81 -8.07
CA GLU A 235 -0.45 17.17 -8.42
C GLU A 235 -0.18 17.51 -9.89
N GLU A 236 1.01 17.21 -10.40
CA GLU A 236 1.38 17.43 -11.79
C GLU A 236 0.51 16.64 -12.77
N LEU A 237 0.06 15.44 -12.37
CA LEU A 237 -0.89 14.63 -13.13
C LEU A 237 -2.34 15.12 -13.02
N GLY A 238 -2.62 16.11 -12.16
CA GLY A 238 -3.94 16.72 -12.01
C GLY A 238 -4.84 16.11 -10.95
N PHE A 239 -4.33 15.24 -10.09
CA PHE A 239 -5.10 14.71 -8.95
C PHE A 239 -5.54 15.84 -8.03
N LYS A 240 -6.75 15.72 -7.49
CA LYS A 240 -7.38 16.76 -6.69
C LYS A 240 -7.51 16.34 -5.24
N GLU A 241 -7.41 17.32 -4.35
CA GLU A 241 -7.54 17.13 -2.90
C GLU A 241 -8.88 16.48 -2.50
N GLU A 242 -9.96 16.77 -3.18
CA GLU A 242 -11.28 16.20 -2.92
C GLU A 242 -11.36 14.68 -3.16
N ASN A 243 -10.46 14.14 -3.97
CA ASN A 243 -10.35 12.69 -4.24
C ASN A 243 -9.23 12.04 -3.41
N HIS A 244 -8.53 12.79 -2.60
CA HIS A 244 -7.51 12.24 -1.72
C HIS A 244 -8.19 11.50 -0.57
N TRP A 245 -8.05 10.18 -0.55
CA TRP A 245 -8.67 9.33 0.47
C TRP A 245 -8.14 9.67 1.85
N ARG A 246 -9.04 9.70 2.82
CA ARG A 246 -8.72 9.95 4.22
C ARG A 246 -9.64 9.20 5.14
N ILE A 247 -9.13 8.91 6.31
CA ILE A 247 -9.92 8.40 7.41
C ILE A 247 -10.74 9.56 7.96
N GLU A 248 -12.07 9.43 7.90
CA GLU A 248 -12.99 10.37 8.56
C GLU A 248 -12.88 10.18 10.06
N LYS A 249 -12.78 11.32 10.80
CA LYS A 249 -12.70 11.34 12.27
C LYS A 249 -14.07 11.20 12.90
#